data_0313870a0300dd4ca45afa8ffc6ac60d
#
_entry.id   0313870a0300dd4ca45afa8ffc6ac60d
#
_cell.length_a   1.000
_cell.length_b   1.000
_cell.length_c   1.000
_cell.angle_alpha   90.00
_cell.angle_beta   90.00
_cell.angle_gamma   90.00
#
_symmetry.space_group_name_H-M   'P 1'
#
loop_
_entity.id
_entity.type
_entity.pdbx_description
1 polymer ?
#
loop_
_entity_poly.entity_id
_entity_poly.type
_entity_poly.pdbx_seq_one_letter_code
_entity_poly.pdbx_strand_id
1 'polypeptide(L)'
;MSQVMDLAEFDRSANVVSLFLKRADALGETPMLWSKHDGEWRAISWAEVARRVCLMASALRRMGLADGDRVLIVSENRPEWCISDLAIMAAGCVTVPTYTTNTTRDHTHILENSGACAAIVSSAKLAKALLPAIVQTDLCSHVIGMDELPSLQGGNFDTALFADMLTGDAQAARAEVEARLIHIQRDTLACIIYTSGTGGAPRGVRQHHGMLLTNVAGTTAVILEDFHLDVPEKFLSFLPLSHAYEHTAGQIFPVTLGGQIYYAEGLEKLAANIEEVGPTIMVVVPRLFEVLRTKIMKQIEKQGGAAKWLMEQAIALAARKAQGRTRLTDGPLDFLLERTLRPKIRAKFGGHMKALVSGGAPLNPEIGQFFDAMGLTLLQGYGQTESGPVISVNRPRAGIKMDTVGPPLRHAEVRIAEDGEICVRGELVMHGYWQNEAASRAALQDGWLLTGDIGHIDDKGRICITDRKKDMIVNDKGDNVSPQRIESMLTLQPEIAQAMVAGDRRPYVVGLIVPDADWAREWAAERGLAGDLAALEPTAPFRAALREAIDRVNRELSVIEKVRQFAFADEPFAIENEEMTPSLKIRRHKLKERYGERLDRLYRN
;
A
#
# COMPACT_ATOMS: atom_id res chain seq x y z
N MET A 1 -27.49 -14.72 -11.42
CA MET A 1 -27.01 -16.05 -11.03
C MET A 1 -25.63 -15.87 -10.42
N SER A 2 -25.49 -15.99 -9.11
CA SER A 2 -24.19 -16.02 -8.45
C SER A 2 -23.53 -17.37 -8.84
N GLN A 3 -22.66 -17.37 -9.84
CA GLN A 3 -21.70 -18.46 -9.95
C GLN A 3 -20.89 -18.45 -8.65
N VAL A 4 -21.05 -19.47 -7.84
CA VAL A 4 -20.18 -19.71 -6.70
C VAL A 4 -18.77 -19.77 -7.28
N MET A 5 -17.93 -18.80 -6.95
CA MET A 5 -16.56 -18.75 -7.42
C MET A 5 -15.83 -19.97 -6.88
N ASP A 6 -15.29 -20.81 -7.79
CA ASP A 6 -14.55 -22.00 -7.42
C ASP A 6 -13.09 -21.64 -7.07
N LEU A 7 -12.74 -21.67 -5.79
CA LEU A 7 -11.37 -21.42 -5.34
C LEU A 7 -10.34 -22.35 -6.00
N ALA A 8 -10.75 -23.58 -6.35
CA ALA A 8 -9.87 -24.51 -7.04
C ALA A 8 -9.52 -24.06 -8.47
N GLU A 9 -10.23 -23.08 -9.02
CA GLU A 9 -9.88 -22.48 -10.31
C GLU A 9 -8.55 -21.73 -10.25
N PHE A 10 -8.26 -21.03 -9.17
CA PHE A 10 -6.97 -20.36 -8.96
C PHE A 10 -5.82 -21.36 -8.89
N ASP A 11 -6.04 -22.50 -8.22
CA ASP A 11 -5.04 -23.57 -8.09
C ASP A 11 -4.76 -24.25 -9.44
N ARG A 12 -5.79 -24.37 -10.32
CA ARG A 12 -5.66 -24.97 -11.66
C ARG A 12 -5.17 -24.01 -12.74
N SER A 13 -5.25 -22.70 -12.51
CA SER A 13 -4.81 -21.69 -13.49
C SER A 13 -3.29 -21.67 -13.61
N ALA A 14 -2.77 -21.76 -14.83
CA ALA A 14 -1.33 -21.71 -15.07
C ALA A 14 -0.75 -20.29 -14.91
N ASN A 15 -1.53 -19.26 -15.28
CA ASN A 15 -1.09 -17.87 -15.23
C ASN A 15 -2.26 -16.90 -15.05
N VAL A 16 -1.94 -15.66 -14.66
CA VAL A 16 -2.92 -14.60 -14.38
C VAL A 16 -3.73 -14.24 -15.64
N VAL A 17 -3.08 -14.23 -16.81
CA VAL A 17 -3.73 -13.80 -18.07
C VAL A 17 -4.79 -14.80 -18.51
N SER A 18 -4.53 -16.10 -18.38
CA SER A 18 -5.53 -17.15 -18.69
C SER A 18 -6.78 -17.01 -17.83
N LEU A 19 -6.62 -16.68 -16.54
CA LEU A 19 -7.74 -16.45 -15.64
C LEU A 19 -8.48 -15.15 -16.01
N PHE A 20 -7.76 -14.08 -16.34
CA PHE A 20 -8.34 -12.83 -16.83
C PHE A 20 -9.19 -13.05 -18.09
N LEU A 21 -8.63 -13.73 -19.13
CA LEU A 21 -9.36 -13.95 -20.37
C LEU A 21 -10.63 -14.79 -20.16
N LYS A 22 -10.57 -15.78 -19.27
CA LYS A 22 -11.76 -16.55 -18.87
C LYS A 22 -12.83 -15.70 -18.19
N ARG A 23 -12.42 -14.73 -17.33
CA ARG A 23 -13.35 -13.77 -16.73
C ARG A 23 -13.96 -12.86 -17.80
N ALA A 24 -13.13 -12.36 -18.74
CA ALA A 24 -13.58 -11.50 -19.82
C ALA A 24 -14.62 -12.21 -20.71
N ASP A 25 -14.41 -13.47 -21.04
CA ASP A 25 -15.37 -14.28 -21.82
C ASP A 25 -16.70 -14.48 -21.06
N ALA A 26 -16.64 -14.65 -19.74
CA ALA A 26 -17.83 -14.83 -18.92
C ALA A 26 -18.62 -13.53 -18.66
N LEU A 27 -17.93 -12.38 -18.56
CA LEU A 27 -18.51 -11.09 -18.18
C LEU A 27 -18.83 -10.18 -19.38
N GLY A 28 -18.19 -10.40 -20.53
CA GLY A 28 -18.53 -9.77 -21.82
C GLY A 28 -18.55 -8.24 -21.75
N GLU A 29 -19.68 -7.64 -22.11
CA GLU A 29 -19.84 -6.18 -22.17
C GLU A 29 -20.10 -5.52 -20.80
N THR A 30 -20.04 -6.26 -19.70
CA THR A 30 -20.17 -5.62 -18.37
C THR A 30 -18.95 -4.71 -18.09
N PRO A 31 -19.13 -3.61 -17.34
CA PRO A 31 -18.04 -2.70 -17.01
C PRO A 31 -16.93 -3.36 -16.19
N MET A 32 -15.67 -3.04 -16.53
CA MET A 32 -14.48 -3.50 -15.81
C MET A 32 -13.65 -2.34 -15.25
N LEU A 33 -13.16 -1.45 -16.11
CA LEU A 33 -12.27 -0.35 -15.74
C LEU A 33 -13.00 0.98 -15.89
N TRP A 34 -12.87 1.84 -14.89
CA TRP A 34 -13.51 3.14 -14.85
C TRP A 34 -12.50 4.26 -14.63
N SER A 35 -12.58 5.30 -15.43
CA SER A 35 -11.83 6.54 -15.22
C SER A 35 -12.73 7.75 -15.44
N LYS A 36 -12.38 8.88 -14.82
CA LYS A 36 -13.19 10.09 -14.89
C LYS A 36 -12.69 11.01 -15.99
N HIS A 37 -13.58 11.41 -16.90
CA HIS A 37 -13.31 12.33 -17.99
C HIS A 37 -14.36 13.44 -17.97
N ASP A 38 -13.93 14.68 -17.98
CA ASP A 38 -14.83 15.87 -17.94
C ASP A 38 -15.85 15.81 -16.80
N GLY A 39 -15.45 15.26 -15.65
CA GLY A 39 -16.31 15.11 -14.47
C GLY A 39 -17.24 13.90 -14.48
N GLU A 40 -17.23 13.07 -15.52
CA GLU A 40 -18.06 11.88 -15.65
C GLU A 40 -17.25 10.59 -15.63
N TRP A 41 -17.75 9.59 -14.90
CA TRP A 41 -17.16 8.25 -14.90
C TRP A 41 -17.49 7.51 -16.20
N ARG A 42 -16.45 7.08 -16.93
CA ARG A 42 -16.57 6.30 -18.17
C ARG A 42 -15.99 4.91 -17.99
N ALA A 43 -16.73 3.92 -18.46
CA ALA A 43 -16.36 2.51 -18.34
C ALA A 43 -15.73 1.97 -19.61
N ILE A 44 -14.83 1.01 -19.43
CA ILE A 44 -14.38 0.08 -20.46
C ILE A 44 -14.88 -1.31 -20.05
N SER A 45 -15.54 -2.03 -20.97
CA SER A 45 -16.07 -3.38 -20.71
C SER A 45 -14.97 -4.42 -20.61
N TRP A 46 -15.26 -5.58 -19.99
CA TRP A 46 -14.37 -6.73 -19.94
C TRP A 46 -13.95 -7.19 -21.33
N ALA A 47 -14.91 -7.29 -22.27
CA ALA A 47 -14.63 -7.68 -23.65
C ALA A 47 -13.67 -6.68 -24.35
N GLU A 48 -13.88 -5.38 -24.16
CA GLU A 48 -13.02 -4.36 -24.75
C GLU A 48 -11.63 -4.34 -24.12
N VAL A 49 -11.51 -4.54 -22.80
CA VAL A 49 -10.19 -4.67 -22.14
C VAL A 49 -9.45 -5.88 -22.69
N ALA A 50 -10.13 -7.05 -22.81
CA ALA A 50 -9.51 -8.25 -23.37
C ALA A 50 -9.06 -8.04 -24.82
N ARG A 51 -9.87 -7.37 -25.64
CA ARG A 51 -9.50 -7.00 -27.01
C ARG A 51 -8.23 -6.13 -27.04
N ARG A 52 -8.18 -5.09 -26.22
CA ARG A 52 -7.01 -4.19 -26.14
C ARG A 52 -5.76 -4.91 -25.64
N VAL A 53 -5.88 -5.77 -24.61
CA VAL A 53 -4.78 -6.58 -24.09
C VAL A 53 -4.19 -7.47 -25.18
N CYS A 54 -5.03 -8.17 -25.94
CA CYS A 54 -4.54 -9.05 -27.01
C CYS A 54 -3.88 -8.28 -28.16
N LEU A 55 -4.46 -7.15 -28.58
CA LEU A 55 -3.88 -6.31 -29.62
C LEU A 55 -2.52 -5.73 -29.19
N MET A 56 -2.45 -5.21 -27.97
CA MET A 56 -1.20 -4.66 -27.40
C MET A 56 -0.13 -5.75 -27.27
N ALA A 57 -0.49 -6.95 -26.78
CA ALA A 57 0.44 -8.08 -26.69
C ALA A 57 1.00 -8.48 -28.06
N SER A 58 0.13 -8.60 -29.09
CA SER A 58 0.55 -8.89 -30.46
C SER A 58 1.43 -7.76 -31.03
N ALA A 59 1.12 -6.48 -30.72
CA ALA A 59 1.94 -5.35 -31.13
C ALA A 59 3.34 -5.39 -30.51
N LEU A 60 3.46 -5.67 -29.21
CA LEU A 60 4.75 -5.84 -28.54
C LEU A 60 5.60 -6.94 -29.22
N ARG A 61 4.97 -8.04 -29.61
CA ARG A 61 5.67 -9.12 -30.34
C ARG A 61 6.12 -8.68 -31.74
N ARG A 62 5.30 -7.92 -32.46
CA ARG A 62 5.70 -7.35 -33.80
C ARG A 62 6.85 -6.35 -33.66
N MET A 63 7.00 -5.68 -32.54
CA MET A 63 8.16 -4.82 -32.25
C MET A 63 9.44 -5.62 -31.95
N GLY A 64 9.37 -6.96 -31.92
CA GLY A 64 10.52 -7.84 -31.75
C GLY A 64 10.79 -8.26 -30.29
N LEU A 65 9.92 -7.93 -29.34
CA LEU A 65 10.09 -8.38 -27.96
C LEU A 65 9.96 -9.90 -27.88
N ALA A 66 10.88 -10.53 -27.17
CA ALA A 66 10.96 -11.97 -26.94
C ALA A 66 10.36 -12.36 -25.59
N ASP A 67 10.17 -13.68 -25.36
CA ASP A 67 9.73 -14.18 -24.06
C ASP A 67 10.78 -13.85 -22.99
N GLY A 68 10.29 -13.36 -21.85
CA GLY A 68 11.14 -12.93 -20.75
C GLY A 68 11.73 -11.53 -20.90
N ASP A 69 11.51 -10.80 -21.98
CA ASP A 69 11.90 -9.41 -22.11
C ASP A 69 11.18 -8.52 -21.09
N ARG A 70 11.91 -7.55 -20.53
CA ARG A 70 11.38 -6.66 -19.50
C ARG A 70 10.88 -5.38 -20.14
N VAL A 71 9.66 -5.01 -19.77
CA VAL A 71 9.00 -3.77 -20.21
C VAL A 71 8.71 -2.89 -19.00
N LEU A 72 9.28 -1.68 -19.02
CA LEU A 72 9.09 -0.70 -17.95
C LEU A 72 7.70 -0.05 -18.07
N ILE A 73 7.00 0.15 -16.96
CA ILE A 73 5.79 0.97 -16.90
C ILE A 73 6.02 2.14 -15.95
N VAL A 74 5.85 3.36 -16.44
CA VAL A 74 5.94 4.62 -15.69
C VAL A 74 4.64 5.40 -15.89
N SER A 75 3.68 5.23 -14.99
CA SER A 75 2.36 5.82 -15.16
C SER A 75 1.63 5.96 -13.83
N GLU A 76 0.77 6.96 -13.74
CA GLU A 76 -0.29 7.07 -12.76
C GLU A 76 -1.31 5.92 -12.93
N ASN A 77 -2.17 5.73 -11.93
CA ASN A 77 -3.26 4.75 -11.99
C ASN A 77 -4.28 5.15 -13.06
N ARG A 78 -4.43 4.34 -14.11
CA ARG A 78 -5.36 4.56 -15.21
C ARG A 78 -5.63 3.25 -15.95
N PRO A 79 -6.72 3.16 -16.76
CA PRO A 79 -7.06 1.93 -17.49
C PRO A 79 -5.92 1.38 -18.34
N GLU A 80 -5.16 2.25 -19.00
CA GLU A 80 -4.03 1.87 -19.86
C GLU A 80 -2.90 1.20 -19.09
N TRP A 81 -2.75 1.50 -17.78
CA TRP A 81 -1.80 0.83 -16.91
C TRP A 81 -2.15 -0.67 -16.78
N CYS A 82 -3.41 -0.96 -16.44
CA CYS A 82 -3.90 -2.34 -16.31
C CYS A 82 -3.82 -3.10 -17.63
N ILE A 83 -4.20 -2.46 -18.74
CA ILE A 83 -4.12 -3.05 -20.07
C ILE A 83 -2.67 -3.36 -20.44
N SER A 84 -1.73 -2.44 -20.16
CA SER A 84 -0.29 -2.63 -20.42
C SER A 84 0.27 -3.81 -19.64
N ASP A 85 0.00 -3.89 -18.35
CA ASP A 85 0.50 -4.95 -17.48
C ASP A 85 0.03 -6.33 -17.94
N LEU A 86 -1.28 -6.48 -18.18
CA LEU A 86 -1.84 -7.72 -18.70
C LEU A 86 -1.32 -8.05 -20.11
N ALA A 87 -1.11 -7.05 -20.96
CA ALA A 87 -0.59 -7.25 -22.31
C ALA A 87 0.89 -7.66 -22.33
N ILE A 88 1.70 -7.09 -21.45
CA ILE A 88 3.11 -7.49 -21.29
C ILE A 88 3.18 -8.96 -20.87
N MET A 89 2.40 -9.35 -19.86
CA MET A 89 2.33 -10.75 -19.42
C MET A 89 1.78 -11.66 -20.52
N ALA A 90 0.77 -11.21 -21.30
CA ALA A 90 0.19 -11.95 -22.44
C ALA A 90 1.18 -12.12 -23.61
N ALA A 91 2.10 -11.17 -23.78
CA ALA A 91 3.19 -11.26 -24.74
C ALA A 91 4.32 -12.22 -24.32
N GLY A 92 4.26 -12.78 -23.10
CA GLY A 92 5.34 -13.59 -22.50
C GLY A 92 6.49 -12.75 -21.95
N CYS A 93 6.29 -11.44 -21.86
CA CYS A 93 7.25 -10.48 -21.33
C CYS A 93 7.05 -10.28 -19.82
N VAL A 94 7.96 -9.53 -19.19
CA VAL A 94 7.98 -9.28 -17.74
C VAL A 94 7.72 -7.81 -17.47
N THR A 95 6.69 -7.50 -16.68
CA THR A 95 6.40 -6.12 -16.29
C THR A 95 7.41 -5.61 -15.26
N VAL A 96 7.93 -4.41 -15.47
CA VAL A 96 8.78 -3.69 -14.52
C VAL A 96 8.11 -2.36 -14.14
N PRO A 97 7.19 -2.36 -13.18
CA PRO A 97 6.49 -1.15 -12.78
C PRO A 97 7.39 -0.27 -11.92
N THR A 98 7.38 1.05 -12.18
CA THR A 98 8.20 2.01 -11.45
C THR A 98 7.38 3.18 -10.94
N TYR A 99 7.86 3.83 -9.89
CA TYR A 99 7.15 4.95 -9.28
C TYR A 99 7.20 6.21 -10.18
N THR A 100 6.09 6.94 -10.22
CA THR A 100 5.97 8.23 -10.91
C THR A 100 6.83 9.33 -10.28
N THR A 101 7.31 9.10 -9.06
CA THR A 101 8.21 10.00 -8.31
C THR A 101 9.68 9.69 -8.52
N ASN A 102 10.03 8.68 -9.32
CA ASN A 102 11.40 8.32 -9.59
C ASN A 102 12.13 9.44 -10.34
N THR A 103 13.36 9.68 -9.93
CA THR A 103 14.29 10.59 -10.61
C THR A 103 14.93 9.90 -11.82
N THR A 104 15.64 10.67 -12.66
CA THR A 104 16.45 10.10 -13.74
C THR A 104 17.45 9.06 -13.23
N ARG A 105 18.08 9.32 -12.07
CA ARG A 105 19.02 8.39 -11.45
C ARG A 105 18.35 7.06 -11.06
N ASP A 106 17.14 7.12 -10.51
CA ASP A 106 16.39 5.93 -10.13
C ASP A 106 16.02 5.11 -11.37
N HIS A 107 15.55 5.78 -12.43
CA HIS A 107 15.25 5.13 -13.72
C HIS A 107 16.51 4.52 -14.36
N THR A 108 17.66 5.22 -14.35
CA THR A 108 18.94 4.67 -14.83
C THR A 108 19.28 3.38 -14.10
N HIS A 109 19.23 3.38 -12.75
CA HIS A 109 19.50 2.18 -11.96
C HIS A 109 18.56 1.02 -12.32
N ILE A 110 17.25 1.30 -12.44
CA ILE A 110 16.25 0.27 -12.76
C ILE A 110 16.46 -0.27 -14.17
N LEU A 111 16.73 0.57 -15.17
CA LEU A 111 17.01 0.16 -16.54
C LEU A 111 18.27 -0.72 -16.61
N GLU A 112 19.37 -0.30 -16.01
CA GLU A 112 20.62 -1.07 -15.97
C GLU A 112 20.44 -2.41 -15.26
N ASN A 113 19.76 -2.44 -14.12
CA ASN A 113 19.56 -3.65 -13.35
C ASN A 113 18.55 -4.60 -14.00
N SER A 114 17.38 -4.09 -14.46
CA SER A 114 16.35 -4.94 -15.10
C SER A 114 16.75 -5.38 -16.51
N GLY A 115 17.53 -4.57 -17.23
CA GLY A 115 17.78 -4.73 -18.65
C GLY A 115 16.50 -4.58 -19.46
N ALA A 116 15.61 -3.65 -19.08
CA ALA A 116 14.36 -3.42 -19.80
C ALA A 116 14.65 -2.88 -21.22
N CYS A 117 14.08 -3.54 -22.22
CA CYS A 117 14.29 -3.22 -23.63
C CYS A 117 13.17 -2.35 -24.23
N ALA A 118 12.06 -2.18 -23.51
CA ALA A 118 10.96 -1.31 -23.87
C ALA A 118 10.42 -0.56 -22.64
N ALA A 119 9.80 0.59 -22.86
CA ALA A 119 9.16 1.38 -21.82
C ALA A 119 7.79 1.91 -22.27
N ILE A 120 6.83 1.89 -21.36
CA ILE A 120 5.51 2.51 -21.53
C ILE A 120 5.39 3.65 -20.52
N VAL A 121 5.12 4.86 -20.99
CA VAL A 121 5.05 6.05 -20.14
C VAL A 121 3.75 6.82 -20.38
N SER A 122 3.10 7.26 -19.29
CA SER A 122 1.76 7.86 -19.42
C SER A 122 1.77 9.26 -20.00
N SER A 123 2.73 10.10 -19.69
CA SER A 123 2.66 11.52 -19.99
C SER A 123 4.02 12.16 -20.28
N ALA A 124 3.99 13.30 -20.96
CA ALA A 124 5.16 14.13 -21.20
C ALA A 124 5.85 14.58 -19.90
N LYS A 125 5.09 14.73 -18.80
CA LYS A 125 5.62 15.07 -17.47
C LYS A 125 6.53 13.97 -16.95
N LEU A 126 6.08 12.71 -16.97
CA LEU A 126 6.86 11.57 -16.48
C LEU A 126 8.02 11.22 -17.44
N ALA A 127 7.82 11.42 -18.72
CA ALA A 127 8.86 11.25 -19.74
C ALA A 127 10.11 12.13 -19.47
N LYS A 128 9.97 13.29 -18.85
CA LYS A 128 11.09 14.18 -18.51
C LYS A 128 12.17 13.53 -17.63
N ALA A 129 11.78 12.66 -16.70
CA ALA A 129 12.72 11.95 -15.85
C ALA A 129 13.20 10.63 -16.52
N LEU A 130 12.33 9.97 -17.29
CA LEU A 130 12.60 8.67 -17.88
C LEU A 130 13.49 8.75 -19.13
N LEU A 131 13.17 9.63 -20.08
CA LEU A 131 13.84 9.65 -21.38
C LEU A 131 15.35 9.93 -21.29
N PRO A 132 15.85 10.85 -20.43
CA PRO A 132 17.28 10.99 -20.21
C PRO A 132 17.97 9.72 -19.71
N ALA A 133 17.29 8.92 -18.86
CA ALA A 133 17.81 7.65 -18.38
C ALA A 133 17.89 6.60 -19.52
N ILE A 134 16.88 6.56 -20.41
CA ILE A 134 16.88 5.69 -21.59
C ILE A 134 18.04 6.06 -22.52
N VAL A 135 18.23 7.35 -22.81
CA VAL A 135 19.37 7.82 -23.65
C VAL A 135 20.71 7.47 -23.02
N GLN A 136 20.84 7.62 -21.70
CA GLN A 136 22.08 7.34 -20.98
C GLN A 136 22.44 5.85 -20.97
N THR A 137 21.44 4.97 -20.85
CA THR A 137 21.67 3.52 -20.74
C THR A 137 21.76 2.81 -22.08
N ASP A 138 21.14 3.36 -23.13
CA ASP A 138 21.02 2.79 -24.48
C ASP A 138 20.51 1.32 -24.51
N LEU A 139 19.69 0.95 -23.52
CA LEU A 139 19.14 -0.41 -23.36
C LEU A 139 17.73 -0.54 -23.93
N CYS A 140 16.99 0.55 -23.96
CA CYS A 140 15.57 0.57 -24.30
C CYS A 140 15.42 0.99 -25.77
N SER A 141 15.03 0.06 -26.63
CA SER A 141 14.87 0.30 -28.07
C SER A 141 13.49 0.83 -28.47
N HIS A 142 12.50 0.74 -27.56
CA HIS A 142 11.12 1.16 -27.83
C HIS A 142 10.53 1.94 -26.66
N VAL A 143 9.90 3.08 -26.95
CA VAL A 143 9.16 3.88 -25.96
C VAL A 143 7.74 4.12 -26.45
N ILE A 144 6.76 3.65 -25.67
CA ILE A 144 5.34 3.77 -25.97
C ILE A 144 4.74 4.84 -25.08
N GLY A 145 4.21 5.92 -25.64
CA GLY A 145 3.48 6.96 -24.93
C GLY A 145 2.01 6.62 -24.80
N MET A 146 1.45 6.66 -23.61
CA MET A 146 -0.01 6.60 -23.45
C MET A 146 -0.64 7.88 -23.98
N ASP A 147 0.01 9.03 -23.72
CA ASP A 147 -0.25 10.33 -24.34
C ASP A 147 0.90 10.71 -25.28
N GLU A 148 0.75 11.78 -26.06
CA GLU A 148 1.83 12.27 -26.92
C GLU A 148 3.10 12.62 -26.12
N LEU A 149 4.24 12.14 -26.58
CA LEU A 149 5.53 12.37 -25.96
C LEU A 149 6.28 13.53 -26.62
N PRO A 150 7.12 14.25 -25.85
CA PRO A 150 7.98 15.27 -26.43
C PRO A 150 9.02 14.62 -27.36
N SER A 151 9.29 15.25 -28.49
CA SER A 151 10.40 14.85 -29.38
C SER A 151 11.74 15.03 -28.64
N LEU A 152 12.49 13.94 -28.48
CA LEU A 152 13.86 14.00 -27.96
C LEU A 152 14.86 13.85 -29.12
N GLN A 153 15.87 14.73 -29.15
CA GLN A 153 17.02 14.56 -30.02
C GLN A 153 18.07 13.69 -29.36
N GLY A 154 18.56 12.66 -30.03
CA GLY A 154 19.75 11.92 -29.63
C GLY A 154 19.53 10.57 -28.93
N GLY A 155 18.33 9.98 -28.97
CA GLY A 155 18.10 8.61 -28.49
C GLY A 155 18.09 7.59 -29.64
N ASN A 156 18.57 6.39 -29.41
CA ASN A 156 18.52 5.26 -30.35
C ASN A 156 17.31 4.36 -30.02
N PHE A 157 16.10 4.93 -30.03
CA PHE A 157 14.85 4.24 -29.77
C PHE A 157 13.72 4.73 -30.65
N ASP A 158 12.80 3.82 -30.98
CA ASP A 158 11.57 4.13 -31.70
C ASP A 158 10.48 4.56 -30.72
N THR A 159 9.65 5.52 -31.12
CA THR A 159 8.48 5.95 -30.36
C THR A 159 7.18 5.51 -31.01
N ALA A 160 6.20 5.09 -30.22
CA ALA A 160 4.85 4.76 -30.67
C ALA A 160 3.80 5.36 -29.72
N LEU A 161 2.60 5.59 -30.22
CA LEU A 161 1.45 5.91 -29.34
C LEU A 161 0.75 4.62 -28.90
N PHE A 162 0.31 4.59 -27.67
CA PHE A 162 -0.47 3.48 -27.11
C PHE A 162 -1.71 3.17 -27.96
N ALA A 163 -2.38 4.20 -28.47
CA ALA A 163 -3.54 4.05 -29.34
C ALA A 163 -3.23 3.29 -30.64
N ASP A 164 -2.04 3.49 -31.22
CA ASP A 164 -1.61 2.82 -32.44
C ASP A 164 -1.33 1.33 -32.21
N MET A 165 -0.93 0.97 -31.00
CA MET A 165 -0.72 -0.43 -30.59
C MET A 165 -2.03 -1.24 -30.52
N LEU A 166 -3.18 -0.56 -30.43
CA LEU A 166 -4.51 -1.17 -30.31
C LEU A 166 -5.19 -1.41 -31.65
N THR A 167 -4.43 -1.36 -32.76
CA THR A 167 -4.92 -1.55 -34.13
C THR A 167 -4.62 -2.95 -34.66
N GLY A 168 -5.43 -3.42 -35.60
CA GLY A 168 -5.25 -4.72 -36.26
C GLY A 168 -6.42 -5.68 -36.06
N ASP A 169 -6.20 -6.94 -36.45
CA ASP A 169 -7.20 -8.01 -36.34
C ASP A 169 -7.22 -8.54 -34.89
N ALA A 170 -8.29 -8.20 -34.17
CA ALA A 170 -8.46 -8.60 -32.77
C ALA A 170 -8.62 -10.13 -32.60
N GLN A 171 -9.23 -10.81 -33.58
CA GLN A 171 -9.41 -12.27 -33.50
C GLN A 171 -8.07 -13.00 -33.70
N ALA A 172 -7.28 -12.56 -34.65
CA ALA A 172 -5.94 -13.09 -34.87
C ALA A 172 -5.03 -12.83 -33.64
N ALA A 173 -5.06 -11.62 -33.09
CA ALA A 173 -4.31 -11.27 -31.88
C ALA A 173 -4.73 -12.12 -30.66
N ARG A 174 -6.02 -12.38 -30.49
CA ARG A 174 -6.53 -13.27 -29.44
C ARG A 174 -6.01 -14.70 -29.60
N ALA A 175 -6.08 -15.27 -30.80
CA ALA A 175 -5.57 -16.60 -31.08
C ALA A 175 -4.06 -16.73 -30.85
N GLU A 176 -3.29 -15.69 -31.22
CA GLU A 176 -1.85 -15.61 -30.96
C GLU A 176 -1.53 -15.64 -29.45
N VAL A 177 -2.26 -14.85 -28.67
CA VAL A 177 -2.11 -14.82 -27.21
C VAL A 177 -2.47 -16.17 -26.59
N GLU A 178 -3.61 -16.77 -26.95
CA GLU A 178 -4.04 -18.08 -26.43
C GLU A 178 -3.03 -19.19 -26.71
N ALA A 179 -2.47 -19.21 -27.93
CA ALA A 179 -1.42 -20.16 -28.29
C ALA A 179 -0.15 -20.00 -27.44
N ARG A 180 0.19 -18.75 -27.04
CA ARG A 180 1.35 -18.47 -26.18
C ARG A 180 1.10 -18.82 -24.72
N LEU A 181 -0.11 -18.55 -24.22
CA LEU A 181 -0.45 -18.77 -22.80
C LEU A 181 -0.27 -20.24 -22.35
N ILE A 182 -0.27 -21.21 -23.28
CA ILE A 182 -0.01 -22.62 -23.00
C ILE A 182 1.42 -22.83 -22.46
N HIS A 183 2.36 -21.96 -22.86
CA HIS A 183 3.77 -22.03 -22.47
C HIS A 183 4.08 -21.20 -21.20
N ILE A 184 3.17 -20.32 -20.75
CA ILE A 184 3.33 -19.53 -19.55
C ILE A 184 2.80 -20.29 -18.35
N GLN A 185 3.71 -20.78 -17.52
CA GLN A 185 3.40 -21.62 -16.37
C GLN A 185 3.42 -20.82 -15.06
N ARG A 186 3.04 -21.45 -13.95
CA ARG A 186 2.98 -20.80 -12.64
C ARG A 186 4.34 -20.24 -12.17
N ASP A 187 5.43 -20.91 -12.50
CA ASP A 187 6.80 -20.50 -12.17
C ASP A 187 7.40 -19.46 -13.13
N THR A 188 6.71 -19.18 -14.26
CA THR A 188 7.13 -18.14 -15.19
C THR A 188 7.08 -16.75 -14.52
N LEU A 189 8.14 -15.96 -14.71
CA LEU A 189 8.25 -14.62 -14.15
C LEU A 189 7.19 -13.70 -14.76
N ALA A 190 6.36 -13.09 -13.92
CA ALA A 190 5.30 -12.16 -14.31
C ALA A 190 5.74 -10.71 -14.22
N CYS A 191 6.37 -10.33 -13.11
CA CYS A 191 6.83 -8.97 -12.90
C CYS A 191 8.07 -8.90 -11.99
N ILE A 192 8.80 -7.77 -12.07
CA ILE A 192 9.90 -7.42 -11.18
C ILE A 192 9.54 -6.10 -10.50
N ILE A 193 9.21 -6.15 -9.22
CA ILE A 193 8.84 -4.97 -8.45
C ILE A 193 10.04 -4.51 -7.60
N TYR A 194 10.47 -3.27 -7.83
CA TYR A 194 11.59 -2.69 -7.11
C TYR A 194 11.18 -2.16 -5.74
N THR A 195 11.86 -2.64 -4.70
CA THR A 195 11.65 -2.17 -3.32
C THR A 195 12.81 -1.28 -2.89
N SER A 196 12.50 -0.15 -2.26
CA SER A 196 13.49 0.67 -1.58
C SER A 196 13.95 -0.05 -0.32
N GLY A 197 15.04 -0.80 -0.41
CA GLY A 197 15.65 -1.42 0.76
C GLY A 197 16.10 -0.36 1.78
N THR A 198 16.13 -0.72 3.07
CA THR A 198 16.45 0.17 4.20
C THR A 198 17.89 0.71 4.24
N GLY A 199 18.66 0.63 3.15
CA GLY A 199 20.05 1.13 3.15
C GLY A 199 20.84 0.88 1.88
N GLY A 200 20.24 0.92 0.70
CA GLY A 200 20.94 0.70 -0.57
C GLY A 200 20.09 1.00 -1.79
N ALA A 201 20.64 0.75 -2.99
CA ALA A 201 19.90 0.84 -4.23
C ALA A 201 18.67 -0.09 -4.19
N PRO A 202 17.55 0.30 -4.84
CA PRO A 202 16.35 -0.53 -4.93
C PRO A 202 16.66 -1.93 -5.49
N ARG A 203 16.04 -2.97 -4.92
CA ARG A 203 16.20 -4.35 -5.36
C ARG A 203 14.95 -4.85 -6.05
N GLY A 204 15.09 -5.48 -7.20
CA GLY A 204 13.99 -6.06 -7.95
C GLY A 204 13.54 -7.40 -7.39
N VAL A 205 12.32 -7.49 -6.87
CA VAL A 205 11.71 -8.73 -6.39
C VAL A 205 11.10 -9.49 -7.55
N ARG A 206 11.48 -10.76 -7.73
CA ARG A 206 10.99 -11.62 -8.80
C ARG A 206 9.65 -12.25 -8.42
N GLN A 207 8.58 -11.76 -9.01
CA GLN A 207 7.23 -12.29 -8.80
C GLN A 207 6.78 -13.14 -10.00
N HIS A 208 6.49 -14.40 -9.78
CA HIS A 208 5.99 -15.33 -10.78
C HIS A 208 4.45 -15.44 -10.77
N HIS A 209 3.86 -15.96 -11.84
CA HIS A 209 2.39 -16.06 -11.95
C HIS A 209 1.75 -16.82 -10.79
N GLY A 210 2.35 -17.93 -10.36
CA GLY A 210 1.88 -18.73 -9.23
C GLY A 210 1.85 -17.96 -7.92
N MET A 211 2.86 -17.10 -7.68
CA MET A 211 2.90 -16.21 -6.51
C MET A 211 1.68 -15.29 -6.47
N LEU A 212 1.35 -14.63 -7.60
CA LEU A 212 0.18 -13.76 -7.71
C LEU A 212 -1.13 -14.55 -7.57
N LEU A 213 -1.27 -15.69 -8.27
CA LEU A 213 -2.47 -16.53 -8.22
C LEU A 213 -2.73 -17.08 -6.81
N THR A 214 -1.69 -17.55 -6.11
CA THR A 214 -1.82 -18.06 -4.74
C THR A 214 -2.22 -16.97 -3.76
N ASN A 215 -1.68 -15.77 -3.96
CA ASN A 215 -2.02 -14.62 -3.13
C ASN A 215 -3.50 -14.19 -3.30
N VAL A 216 -3.95 -14.08 -4.56
CA VAL A 216 -5.37 -13.73 -4.82
C VAL A 216 -6.32 -14.87 -4.48
N ALA A 217 -5.92 -16.12 -4.56
CA ALA A 217 -6.72 -17.25 -4.08
C ALA A 217 -6.96 -17.16 -2.56
N GLY A 218 -5.90 -16.85 -1.79
CA GLY A 218 -5.99 -16.67 -0.34
C GLY A 218 -6.88 -15.50 0.06
N THR A 219 -6.74 -14.34 -0.61
CA THR A 219 -7.59 -13.16 -0.36
C THR A 219 -9.03 -13.39 -0.80
N THR A 220 -9.26 -14.08 -1.93
CA THR A 220 -10.61 -14.46 -2.38
C THR A 220 -11.29 -15.38 -1.35
N ALA A 221 -10.56 -16.35 -0.79
CA ALA A 221 -11.11 -17.23 0.26
C ALA A 221 -11.61 -16.44 1.47
N VAL A 222 -10.86 -15.41 1.92
CA VAL A 222 -11.29 -14.52 3.01
C VAL A 222 -12.59 -13.81 2.66
N ILE A 223 -12.69 -13.24 1.46
CA ILE A 223 -13.90 -12.51 1.04
C ILE A 223 -15.10 -13.46 0.93
N LEU A 224 -14.95 -14.62 0.31
CA LEU A 224 -16.04 -15.60 0.16
C LEU A 224 -16.54 -16.16 1.50
N GLU A 225 -15.63 -16.36 2.44
CA GLU A 225 -15.98 -16.97 3.73
C GLU A 225 -16.55 -15.96 4.73
N ASP A 226 -16.14 -14.71 4.68
CA ASP A 226 -16.47 -13.69 5.68
C ASP A 226 -17.47 -12.63 5.19
N PHE A 227 -17.65 -12.49 3.86
CA PHE A 227 -18.52 -11.48 3.25
C PHE A 227 -19.42 -12.08 2.17
N HIS A 228 -20.58 -11.47 1.95
CA HIS A 228 -21.47 -11.86 0.86
C HIS A 228 -21.08 -11.13 -0.44
N LEU A 229 -20.94 -11.90 -1.52
CA LEU A 229 -20.73 -11.36 -2.88
C LEU A 229 -22.08 -11.27 -3.60
N ASP A 230 -22.84 -10.21 -3.36
CA ASP A 230 -24.19 -10.04 -3.90
C ASP A 230 -24.21 -9.36 -5.27
N VAL A 231 -23.19 -8.59 -5.59
CA VAL A 231 -23.03 -7.76 -6.80
C VAL A 231 -21.57 -7.73 -7.22
N PRO A 232 -21.24 -7.29 -8.45
CA PRO A 232 -19.87 -7.06 -8.82
C PRO A 232 -19.18 -6.11 -7.82
N GLU A 233 -18.10 -6.59 -7.22
CA GLU A 233 -17.35 -5.79 -6.23
C GLU A 233 -16.73 -4.58 -6.91
N LYS A 234 -16.81 -3.42 -6.23
CA LYS A 234 -16.21 -2.17 -6.69
C LYS A 234 -14.97 -1.84 -5.87
N PHE A 235 -13.89 -1.61 -6.55
CA PHE A 235 -12.60 -1.23 -5.99
C PHE A 235 -12.26 0.19 -6.43
N LEU A 236 -11.80 1.02 -5.50
CA LEU A 236 -11.27 2.36 -5.82
C LEU A 236 -9.76 2.33 -5.68
N SER A 237 -9.07 2.37 -6.82
CA SER A 237 -7.61 2.32 -6.92
C SER A 237 -7.03 3.73 -6.79
N PHE A 238 -6.15 3.95 -5.81
CA PHE A 238 -5.51 5.24 -5.56
C PHE A 238 -4.07 5.14 -5.04
N LEU A 239 -3.67 3.99 -4.49
CA LEU A 239 -2.27 3.75 -4.15
C LEU A 239 -1.47 3.48 -5.44
N PRO A 240 -0.14 3.72 -5.47
CA PRO A 240 0.64 3.48 -6.68
C PRO A 240 0.57 2.02 -7.14
N LEU A 241 0.12 1.76 -8.38
CA LEU A 241 0.11 0.43 -9.00
C LEU A 241 1.51 -0.18 -9.16
N SER A 242 2.55 0.65 -9.12
CA SER A 242 3.94 0.20 -9.06
C SER A 242 4.35 -0.43 -7.72
N HIS A 243 3.50 -0.32 -6.68
CA HIS A 243 3.73 -0.97 -5.40
C HIS A 243 3.00 -2.32 -5.35
N ALA A 244 3.67 -3.39 -4.91
CA ALA A 244 3.11 -4.75 -4.87
C ALA A 244 1.73 -4.84 -4.20
N TYR A 245 1.48 -4.02 -3.17
CA TYR A 245 0.21 -4.01 -2.45
C TYR A 245 -0.96 -3.58 -3.34
N GLU A 246 -0.83 -2.45 -4.06
CA GLU A 246 -1.87 -2.00 -4.99
C GLU A 246 -1.92 -2.88 -6.24
N HIS A 247 -0.74 -3.27 -6.78
CA HIS A 247 -0.66 -4.15 -7.94
C HIS A 247 -1.45 -5.45 -7.73
N THR A 248 -1.24 -6.12 -6.59
CA THR A 248 -1.96 -7.38 -6.31
C THR A 248 -3.36 -7.12 -5.78
N ALA A 249 -3.53 -6.33 -4.71
CA ALA A 249 -4.82 -6.21 -4.04
C ALA A 249 -5.77 -5.19 -4.68
N GLY A 250 -5.25 -4.17 -5.40
CA GLY A 250 -6.03 -3.16 -6.10
C GLY A 250 -6.25 -3.45 -7.58
N GLN A 251 -5.47 -4.36 -8.21
CA GLN A 251 -5.61 -4.70 -9.62
C GLN A 251 -5.78 -6.20 -9.87
N ILE A 252 -4.78 -7.06 -9.55
CA ILE A 252 -4.86 -8.48 -9.90
C ILE A 252 -6.02 -9.17 -9.17
N PHE A 253 -6.24 -8.84 -7.89
CA PHE A 253 -7.35 -9.39 -7.12
C PHE A 253 -8.74 -8.99 -7.69
N PRO A 254 -9.09 -7.73 -7.93
CA PRO A 254 -10.35 -7.38 -8.59
C PRO A 254 -10.50 -8.00 -9.98
N VAL A 255 -9.43 -8.05 -10.79
CA VAL A 255 -9.44 -8.70 -12.12
C VAL A 255 -9.77 -10.18 -12.00
N THR A 256 -9.17 -10.90 -11.09
CA THR A 256 -9.42 -12.34 -10.93
C THR A 256 -10.75 -12.64 -10.25
N LEU A 257 -11.26 -11.72 -9.43
CA LEU A 257 -12.56 -11.80 -8.77
C LEU A 257 -13.74 -11.50 -9.74
N GLY A 258 -13.49 -10.82 -10.87
CA GLY A 258 -14.53 -10.33 -11.76
C GLY A 258 -15.14 -9.01 -11.29
N GLY A 259 -14.39 -8.21 -10.53
CA GLY A 259 -14.79 -6.92 -9.98
C GLY A 259 -14.62 -5.76 -10.96
N GLN A 260 -15.01 -4.57 -10.51
CA GLN A 260 -14.84 -3.31 -11.23
C GLN A 260 -13.76 -2.46 -10.53
N ILE A 261 -12.87 -1.85 -11.31
CA ILE A 261 -11.81 -0.98 -10.81
C ILE A 261 -12.10 0.45 -11.24
N TYR A 262 -12.22 1.35 -10.27
CA TYR A 262 -12.33 2.79 -10.46
C TYR A 262 -10.99 3.44 -10.12
N TYR A 263 -10.42 4.20 -11.03
CA TYR A 263 -9.17 4.93 -10.81
C TYR A 263 -9.46 6.31 -10.27
N ALA A 264 -8.99 6.60 -9.06
CA ALA A 264 -9.19 7.89 -8.42
C ALA A 264 -8.47 9.02 -9.16
N GLU A 265 -9.06 10.23 -9.13
CA GLU A 265 -8.50 11.43 -9.76
C GLU A 265 -7.23 11.96 -9.04
N GLY A 266 -6.94 11.51 -7.81
CA GLY A 266 -5.84 11.93 -6.97
C GLY A 266 -6.25 11.94 -5.49
N LEU A 267 -5.27 12.12 -4.60
CA LEU A 267 -5.51 12.08 -3.15
C LEU A 267 -6.42 13.22 -2.66
N GLU A 268 -6.35 14.38 -3.28
CA GLU A 268 -7.20 15.56 -2.96
C GLU A 268 -8.67 15.33 -3.30
N LYS A 269 -8.96 14.48 -4.32
CA LYS A 269 -10.32 14.13 -4.75
C LYS A 269 -10.83 12.82 -4.13
N LEU A 270 -9.98 12.10 -3.40
CA LEU A 270 -10.28 10.75 -2.94
C LEU A 270 -11.59 10.66 -2.14
N ALA A 271 -11.86 11.61 -1.25
CA ALA A 271 -13.09 11.62 -0.45
C ALA A 271 -14.35 11.77 -1.32
N ALA A 272 -14.31 12.62 -2.35
CA ALA A 272 -15.41 12.79 -3.30
C ALA A 272 -15.59 11.51 -4.14
N ASN A 273 -14.48 10.94 -4.63
CA ASN A 273 -14.53 9.70 -5.41
C ASN A 273 -15.08 8.51 -4.60
N ILE A 274 -14.78 8.42 -3.29
CA ILE A 274 -15.37 7.40 -2.40
C ILE A 274 -16.90 7.55 -2.33
N GLU A 275 -17.40 8.77 -2.11
CA GLU A 275 -18.85 9.05 -2.03
C GLU A 275 -19.56 8.76 -3.37
N GLU A 276 -18.95 9.14 -4.51
CA GLU A 276 -19.52 8.95 -5.85
C GLU A 276 -19.56 7.49 -6.29
N VAL A 277 -18.47 6.76 -6.08
CA VAL A 277 -18.29 5.37 -6.55
C VAL A 277 -19.01 4.38 -5.64
N GLY A 278 -19.04 4.64 -4.33
CA GLY A 278 -19.51 3.69 -3.33
C GLY A 278 -18.76 2.36 -3.39
N PRO A 279 -17.42 2.35 -3.19
CA PRO A 279 -16.62 1.13 -3.27
C PRO A 279 -17.05 0.13 -2.19
N THR A 280 -16.95 -1.16 -2.52
CA THR A 280 -17.26 -2.25 -1.59
C THR A 280 -16.04 -2.71 -0.81
N ILE A 281 -14.87 -2.65 -1.43
CA ILE A 281 -13.58 -2.99 -0.83
C ILE A 281 -12.56 -1.91 -1.21
N MET A 282 -11.80 -1.44 -0.23
CA MET A 282 -10.69 -0.52 -0.47
C MET A 282 -9.41 -1.01 0.19
N VAL A 283 -8.33 -0.92 -0.57
CA VAL A 283 -6.96 -1.13 -0.10
C VAL A 283 -6.40 0.20 0.37
N VAL A 284 -5.94 0.27 1.61
CA VAL A 284 -5.62 1.55 2.27
C VAL A 284 -4.30 1.43 3.06
N VAL A 285 -3.62 2.53 3.25
CA VAL A 285 -2.45 2.61 4.14
C VAL A 285 -2.82 3.32 5.46
N PRO A 286 -2.17 3.00 6.58
CA PRO A 286 -2.47 3.57 7.91
C PRO A 286 -2.56 5.09 7.94
N ARG A 287 -1.67 5.79 7.21
CA ARG A 287 -1.66 7.26 7.17
C ARG A 287 -2.98 7.87 6.69
N LEU A 288 -3.67 7.23 5.75
CA LEU A 288 -4.97 7.73 5.30
C LEU A 288 -6.01 7.63 6.41
N PHE A 289 -6.00 6.57 7.22
CA PHE A 289 -6.90 6.44 8.36
C PHE A 289 -6.67 7.51 9.41
N GLU A 290 -5.43 7.90 9.69
CA GLU A 290 -5.10 9.01 10.59
C GLU A 290 -5.73 10.32 10.10
N VAL A 291 -5.55 10.65 8.83
CA VAL A 291 -6.12 11.85 8.19
C VAL A 291 -7.65 11.83 8.22
N LEU A 292 -8.26 10.69 7.86
CA LEU A 292 -9.72 10.52 7.87
C LEU A 292 -10.29 10.64 9.28
N ARG A 293 -9.67 10.01 10.29
CA ARG A 293 -10.06 10.14 11.70
C ARG A 293 -10.07 11.61 12.13
N THR A 294 -8.99 12.33 11.86
CA THR A 294 -8.88 13.75 12.21
C THR A 294 -9.97 14.58 11.55
N LYS A 295 -10.26 14.35 10.26
CA LYS A 295 -11.34 15.05 9.54
C LYS A 295 -12.72 14.73 10.13
N ILE A 296 -13.00 13.47 10.43
CA ILE A 296 -14.28 13.03 11.04
C ILE A 296 -14.44 13.68 12.41
N MET A 297 -13.40 13.67 13.25
CA MET A 297 -13.43 14.28 14.58
C MET A 297 -13.70 15.78 14.51
N LYS A 298 -12.97 16.54 13.68
CA LYS A 298 -13.20 17.99 13.48
C LYS A 298 -14.63 18.28 12.97
N GLN A 299 -15.17 17.42 12.09
CA GLN A 299 -16.54 17.60 11.59
C GLN A 299 -17.60 17.35 12.68
N ILE A 300 -17.40 16.33 13.52
CA ILE A 300 -18.31 16.00 14.63
C ILE A 300 -18.27 17.11 15.69
N GLU A 301 -17.11 17.65 16.02
CA GLU A 301 -16.97 18.78 16.95
C GLU A 301 -17.76 20.00 16.47
N LYS A 302 -17.72 20.31 15.17
CA LYS A 302 -18.52 21.40 14.57
C LYS A 302 -20.03 21.18 14.62
N GLN A 303 -20.51 19.90 14.70
CA GLN A 303 -21.92 19.57 14.78
C GLN A 303 -22.53 19.73 16.19
N GLY A 304 -21.70 19.95 17.21
CA GLY A 304 -22.11 20.24 18.57
C GLY A 304 -22.14 19.05 19.53
N GLY A 305 -22.52 19.30 20.78
CA GLY A 305 -22.34 18.39 21.89
C GLY A 305 -23.04 17.02 21.76
N ALA A 306 -24.20 16.96 21.10
CA ALA A 306 -24.92 15.69 20.92
C ALA A 306 -24.15 14.72 20.01
N ALA A 307 -23.59 15.21 18.90
CA ALA A 307 -22.82 14.41 17.97
C ALA A 307 -21.50 13.94 18.62
N LYS A 308 -20.83 14.82 19.35
CA LYS A 308 -19.62 14.50 20.13
C LYS A 308 -19.92 13.43 21.18
N TRP A 309 -20.99 13.57 21.94
CA TRP A 309 -21.41 12.58 22.94
C TRP A 309 -21.69 11.20 22.30
N LEU A 310 -22.41 11.13 21.17
CA LEU A 310 -22.65 9.87 20.47
C LEU A 310 -21.34 9.21 20.02
N MET A 311 -20.40 9.97 19.52
CA MET A 311 -19.08 9.45 19.12
C MET A 311 -18.31 8.90 20.32
N GLU A 312 -18.27 9.63 21.44
CA GLU A 312 -17.61 9.17 22.67
C GLU A 312 -18.25 7.88 23.19
N GLN A 313 -19.60 7.79 23.15
CA GLN A 313 -20.29 6.55 23.52
C GLN A 313 -20.00 5.39 22.57
N ALA A 314 -19.88 5.65 21.26
CA ALA A 314 -19.52 4.63 20.28
C ALA A 314 -18.11 4.07 20.53
N ILE A 315 -17.13 4.94 20.78
CA ILE A 315 -15.75 4.54 21.08
C ILE A 315 -15.70 3.74 22.40
N ALA A 316 -16.39 4.22 23.44
CA ALA A 316 -16.45 3.52 24.72
C ALA A 316 -17.13 2.15 24.62
N LEU A 317 -18.17 2.02 23.80
CA LEU A 317 -18.85 0.76 23.51
C LEU A 317 -17.93 -0.23 22.78
N ALA A 318 -17.24 0.22 21.75
CA ALA A 318 -16.28 -0.61 20.98
C ALA A 318 -15.13 -1.10 21.89
N ALA A 319 -14.59 -0.23 22.72
CA ALA A 319 -13.53 -0.59 23.68
C ALA A 319 -14.02 -1.67 24.70
N ARG A 320 -15.26 -1.56 25.20
CA ARG A 320 -15.84 -2.59 26.07
C ARG A 320 -16.05 -3.92 25.36
N LYS A 321 -16.59 -3.87 24.14
CA LYS A 321 -16.78 -5.08 23.31
C LYS A 321 -15.44 -5.79 23.04
N ALA A 322 -14.40 -5.04 22.71
CA ALA A 322 -13.06 -5.57 22.48
C ALA A 322 -12.46 -6.25 23.71
N GLN A 323 -12.81 -5.77 24.93
CA GLN A 323 -12.38 -6.35 26.20
C GLN A 323 -13.30 -7.48 26.72
N GLY A 324 -14.36 -7.85 25.98
CA GLY A 324 -15.36 -8.81 26.44
C GLY A 324 -16.21 -8.34 27.65
N ARG A 325 -16.23 -7.03 27.92
CA ARG A 325 -16.93 -6.40 29.05
C ARG A 325 -18.23 -5.74 28.62
N THR A 326 -19.20 -6.52 28.18
CA THR A 326 -20.51 -5.97 27.75
C THR A 326 -21.41 -5.65 28.97
N ARG A 327 -22.23 -4.59 28.86
CA ARG A 327 -23.23 -4.17 29.82
C ARG A 327 -24.64 -4.37 29.25
N LEU A 328 -25.65 -4.50 30.10
CA LEU A 328 -27.06 -4.60 29.69
C LEU A 328 -27.53 -3.36 28.91
N THR A 329 -26.94 -2.20 29.17
CA THR A 329 -27.24 -0.94 28.46
C THR A 329 -26.57 -0.83 27.09
N ASP A 330 -25.65 -1.72 26.74
CA ASP A 330 -24.88 -1.66 25.50
C ASP A 330 -25.76 -1.99 24.26
N GLY A 331 -26.76 -2.87 24.40
CA GLY A 331 -27.70 -3.20 23.32
C GLY A 331 -28.55 -2.00 22.85
N PRO A 332 -29.28 -1.31 23.74
CA PRO A 332 -30.00 -0.08 23.38
C PRO A 332 -29.11 1.02 22.83
N LEU A 333 -27.89 1.19 23.39
CA LEU A 333 -26.93 2.17 22.89
C LEU A 333 -26.46 1.83 21.48
N ASP A 334 -26.11 0.58 21.21
CA ASP A 334 -25.70 0.10 19.90
C ASP A 334 -26.78 0.32 18.84
N PHE A 335 -28.05 0.02 19.21
CA PHE A 335 -29.20 0.29 18.35
C PHE A 335 -29.39 1.79 18.04
N LEU A 336 -29.19 2.66 19.02
CA LEU A 336 -29.24 4.11 18.82
C LEU A 336 -28.14 4.57 17.85
N LEU A 337 -26.90 4.09 18.04
CA LEU A 337 -25.78 4.42 17.15
C LEU A 337 -26.00 3.94 15.72
N GLU A 338 -26.60 2.74 15.54
CA GLU A 338 -26.96 2.21 14.22
C GLU A 338 -28.06 3.01 13.51
N ARG A 339 -28.83 3.81 14.22
CA ARG A 339 -29.88 4.66 13.62
C ARG A 339 -29.49 6.13 13.49
N THR A 340 -28.40 6.57 14.11
CA THR A 340 -28.03 7.99 14.16
C THR A 340 -26.66 8.32 13.59
N LEU A 341 -25.59 7.83 14.18
CA LEU A 341 -24.22 8.18 13.85
C LEU A 341 -23.66 7.34 12.70
N ARG A 342 -23.70 6.00 12.83
CA ARG A 342 -23.06 5.07 11.89
C ARG A 342 -23.56 5.17 10.46
N PRO A 343 -24.87 5.33 10.17
CA PRO A 343 -25.32 5.50 8.79
C PRO A 343 -24.75 6.74 8.11
N LYS A 344 -24.60 7.85 8.87
CA LYS A 344 -24.01 9.08 8.35
C LYS A 344 -22.54 8.91 8.00
N ILE A 345 -21.80 8.15 8.84
CA ILE A 345 -20.40 7.84 8.57
C ILE A 345 -20.28 6.89 7.39
N ARG A 346 -21.06 5.81 7.34
CA ARG A 346 -21.06 4.87 6.19
C ARG A 346 -21.38 5.57 4.88
N ALA A 347 -22.31 6.53 4.88
CA ALA A 347 -22.64 7.33 3.68
C ALA A 347 -21.42 8.09 3.14
N LYS A 348 -20.54 8.59 4.03
CA LYS A 348 -19.26 9.21 3.64
C LYS A 348 -18.27 8.25 3.00
N PHE A 349 -18.47 6.97 3.19
CA PHE A 349 -17.73 5.89 2.53
C PHE A 349 -18.54 5.23 1.40
N GLY A 350 -19.52 5.97 0.84
CA GLY A 350 -20.33 5.53 -0.28
C GLY A 350 -21.45 4.55 0.07
N GLY A 351 -21.65 4.21 1.35
CA GLY A 351 -22.77 3.39 1.85
C GLY A 351 -22.66 1.88 1.62
N HIS A 352 -21.72 1.41 0.79
CA HIS A 352 -21.58 0.01 0.36
C HIS A 352 -20.31 -0.67 0.87
N MET A 353 -19.51 0.01 1.69
CA MET A 353 -18.22 -0.48 2.17
C MET A 353 -18.37 -1.74 3.00
N LYS A 354 -17.86 -2.87 2.52
CA LYS A 354 -17.77 -4.16 3.22
C LYS A 354 -16.50 -4.25 4.05
N ALA A 355 -15.36 -3.86 3.46
CA ALA A 355 -14.07 -3.90 4.13
C ALA A 355 -13.12 -2.79 3.67
N LEU A 356 -12.46 -2.16 4.64
CA LEU A 356 -11.27 -1.34 4.46
C LEU A 356 -10.07 -2.19 4.86
N VAL A 357 -9.18 -2.51 3.92
CA VAL A 357 -8.01 -3.35 4.19
C VAL A 357 -6.80 -2.46 4.41
N SER A 358 -6.28 -2.42 5.63
CA SER A 358 -5.08 -1.67 6.00
C SER A 358 -3.84 -2.54 5.82
N GLY A 359 -2.87 -2.07 5.06
CA GLY A 359 -1.62 -2.78 4.82
C GLY A 359 -0.43 -1.86 4.60
N GLY A 360 0.74 -2.48 4.42
CA GLY A 360 1.97 -1.78 4.06
C GLY A 360 2.72 -1.11 5.22
N ALA A 361 2.08 -0.81 6.34
CA ALA A 361 2.68 -0.28 7.56
C ALA A 361 1.86 -0.68 8.79
N PRO A 362 2.41 -0.64 10.02
CA PRO A 362 1.65 -0.89 11.23
C PRO A 362 0.49 0.12 11.40
N LEU A 363 -0.68 -0.38 11.74
CA LEU A 363 -1.82 0.45 12.11
C LEU A 363 -1.88 0.57 13.64
N ASN A 364 -2.05 1.80 14.13
CA ASN A 364 -2.32 1.98 15.54
C ASN A 364 -3.67 1.34 15.93
N PRO A 365 -3.72 0.45 16.93
CA PRO A 365 -4.94 -0.25 17.35
C PRO A 365 -6.11 0.68 17.69
N GLU A 366 -5.85 1.88 18.24
CA GLU A 366 -6.90 2.86 18.57
C GLU A 366 -7.58 3.41 17.32
N ILE A 367 -6.84 3.58 16.20
CA ILE A 367 -7.41 3.98 14.92
C ILE A 367 -8.34 2.89 14.40
N GLY A 368 -7.91 1.63 14.46
CA GLY A 368 -8.76 0.50 14.09
C GLY A 368 -10.04 0.44 14.91
N GLN A 369 -9.93 0.58 16.23
CA GLN A 369 -11.08 0.62 17.14
C GLN A 369 -12.00 1.81 16.89
N PHE A 370 -11.45 2.97 16.50
CA PHE A 370 -12.25 4.14 16.12
C PHE A 370 -13.13 3.84 14.90
N PHE A 371 -12.57 3.28 13.83
CA PHE A 371 -13.35 2.97 12.62
C PHE A 371 -14.37 1.86 12.88
N ASP A 372 -14.04 0.84 13.64
CA ASP A 372 -14.98 -0.19 14.11
C ASP A 372 -16.13 0.44 14.91
N ALA A 373 -15.84 1.33 15.86
CA ALA A 373 -16.86 2.08 16.60
C ALA A 373 -17.80 2.88 15.69
N MET A 374 -17.27 3.42 14.58
CA MET A 374 -18.03 4.15 13.56
C MET A 374 -18.82 3.22 12.61
N GLY A 375 -18.73 1.91 12.76
CA GLY A 375 -19.47 0.91 11.99
C GLY A 375 -18.86 0.61 10.62
N LEU A 376 -17.54 0.76 10.50
CA LEU A 376 -16.75 0.41 9.32
C LEU A 376 -15.86 -0.79 9.65
N THR A 377 -15.94 -1.86 8.85
CA THR A 377 -15.10 -3.03 9.02
C THR A 377 -13.69 -2.73 8.53
N LEU A 378 -12.73 -2.68 9.45
CA LEU A 378 -11.33 -2.50 9.14
C LEU A 378 -10.59 -3.81 9.35
N LEU A 379 -9.90 -4.27 8.31
CA LEU A 379 -9.08 -5.47 8.32
C LEU A 379 -7.62 -5.06 8.19
N GLN A 380 -6.80 -5.45 9.15
CA GLN A 380 -5.36 -5.24 9.06
C GLN A 380 -4.72 -6.44 8.38
N GLY A 381 -3.96 -6.20 7.31
CA GLY A 381 -3.19 -7.18 6.58
C GLY A 381 -1.68 -7.00 6.78
N TYR A 382 -0.95 -8.09 6.66
CA TYR A 382 0.50 -8.14 6.73
C TYR A 382 1.08 -8.81 5.52
N GLY A 383 2.22 -8.30 5.09
CA GLY A 383 3.03 -8.89 4.05
C GLY A 383 4.07 -7.94 3.51
N GLN A 384 4.76 -8.36 2.48
CA GLN A 384 5.85 -7.65 1.83
C GLN A 384 5.93 -8.04 0.35
N THR A 385 6.62 -7.25 -0.45
CA THR A 385 6.76 -7.51 -1.89
C THR A 385 7.27 -8.92 -2.17
N GLU A 386 8.14 -9.43 -1.32
CA GLU A 386 8.76 -10.75 -1.35
C GLU A 386 7.78 -11.91 -1.08
N SER A 387 6.53 -11.60 -0.68
CA SER A 387 5.48 -12.60 -0.38
C SER A 387 4.17 -12.42 -1.18
N GLY A 388 4.15 -11.65 -2.26
CA GLY A 388 3.16 -11.57 -3.28
C GLY A 388 1.88 -10.71 -3.16
N PRO A 389 1.67 -9.73 -2.28
CA PRO A 389 2.42 -9.37 -1.09
C PRO A 389 1.85 -9.94 0.21
N VAL A 390 0.60 -10.45 0.25
CA VAL A 390 -0.15 -10.71 1.49
C VAL A 390 0.23 -12.07 2.10
N ILE A 391 0.64 -12.05 3.37
CA ILE A 391 0.92 -13.25 4.18
C ILE A 391 -0.30 -13.59 5.06
N SER A 392 -0.89 -12.56 5.70
CA SER A 392 -2.02 -12.72 6.62
C SER A 392 -2.95 -11.52 6.57
N VAL A 393 -4.17 -11.71 7.01
CA VAL A 393 -5.16 -10.63 7.16
C VAL A 393 -6.11 -10.94 8.31
N ASN A 394 -6.44 -9.91 9.11
CA ASN A 394 -7.53 -10.00 10.06
C ASN A 394 -8.84 -10.31 9.33
N ARG A 395 -9.69 -11.12 9.96
CA ARG A 395 -10.95 -11.55 9.36
C ARG A 395 -12.02 -11.79 10.42
N PRO A 396 -13.30 -11.50 10.12
CA PRO A 396 -14.41 -11.66 11.06
C PRO A 396 -14.50 -13.04 11.71
N ARG A 397 -14.38 -14.13 10.94
CA ARG A 397 -14.46 -15.50 11.48
C ARG A 397 -13.38 -15.87 12.48
N ALA A 398 -12.17 -15.32 12.33
CA ALA A 398 -11.08 -15.54 13.28
C ALA A 398 -11.15 -14.58 14.49
N GLY A 399 -12.12 -13.65 14.48
CA GLY A 399 -12.23 -12.57 15.44
C GLY A 399 -11.19 -11.49 15.18
N ILE A 400 -11.65 -10.33 14.69
CA ILE A 400 -10.79 -9.17 14.43
C ILE A 400 -10.17 -8.70 15.76
N LYS A 401 -8.85 -8.56 15.80
CA LYS A 401 -8.11 -8.01 16.92
C LYS A 401 -7.06 -7.03 16.39
N MET A 402 -7.17 -5.77 16.77
CA MET A 402 -6.45 -4.66 16.15
C MET A 402 -4.94 -4.62 16.43
N ASP A 403 -4.45 -5.37 17.43
CA ASP A 403 -3.04 -5.58 17.72
C ASP A 403 -2.45 -6.82 17.01
N THR A 404 -3.21 -7.44 16.11
CA THR A 404 -2.78 -8.56 15.28
C THR A 404 -3.02 -8.26 13.79
N VAL A 405 -2.33 -9.01 12.94
CA VAL A 405 -2.51 -8.96 11.49
C VAL A 405 -3.27 -10.19 10.95
N GLY A 406 -3.97 -10.88 11.84
CA GLY A 406 -4.81 -12.04 11.52
C GLY A 406 -4.06 -13.34 11.26
N PRO A 407 -4.79 -14.41 10.97
CA PRO A 407 -4.21 -15.70 10.62
C PRO A 407 -3.56 -15.65 9.23
N PRO A 408 -2.60 -16.55 8.94
CA PRO A 408 -2.04 -16.74 7.60
C PRO A 408 -3.13 -16.99 6.55
N LEU A 409 -2.88 -16.52 5.32
CA LEU A 409 -3.71 -16.88 4.17
C LEU A 409 -3.65 -18.39 3.88
N ARG A 410 -4.65 -18.89 3.20
CA ARG A 410 -4.61 -20.24 2.63
C ARG A 410 -3.33 -20.40 1.80
N HIS A 411 -2.64 -21.53 1.96
CA HIS A 411 -1.35 -21.86 1.32
C HIS A 411 -0.13 -21.05 1.79
N ALA A 412 -0.25 -20.22 2.83
CA ALA A 412 0.87 -19.60 3.50
C ALA A 412 1.23 -20.40 4.76
N GLU A 413 2.40 -21.00 4.78
CA GLU A 413 2.96 -21.58 6.00
C GLU A 413 3.77 -20.50 6.75
N VAL A 414 3.51 -20.36 8.04
CA VAL A 414 4.21 -19.38 8.88
C VAL A 414 4.78 -20.07 10.12
N ARG A 415 6.03 -19.79 10.42
CA ARG A 415 6.68 -20.18 11.67
C ARG A 415 7.41 -19.01 12.30
N ILE A 416 7.64 -19.08 13.59
CA ILE A 416 8.50 -18.15 14.34
C ILE A 416 9.84 -18.84 14.57
N ALA A 417 10.93 -18.19 14.16
CA ALA A 417 12.29 -18.66 14.41
C ALA A 417 12.70 -18.46 15.88
N GLU A 418 13.82 -19.04 16.31
CA GLU A 418 14.31 -18.96 17.70
C GLU A 418 14.56 -17.51 18.16
N ASP A 419 14.97 -16.64 17.25
CA ASP A 419 15.19 -15.21 17.50
C ASP A 419 13.91 -14.36 17.39
N GLY A 420 12.76 -14.99 17.21
CA GLY A 420 11.45 -14.35 17.08
C GLY A 420 11.12 -13.87 15.65
N GLU A 421 11.97 -14.14 14.65
CA GLU A 421 11.69 -13.73 13.28
C GLU A 421 10.55 -14.54 12.67
N ILE A 422 9.62 -13.83 12.01
CA ILE A 422 8.54 -14.44 11.25
C ILE A 422 9.10 -14.99 9.94
N CYS A 423 8.95 -16.30 9.72
CA CYS A 423 9.37 -16.97 8.50
C CYS A 423 8.16 -17.47 7.72
N VAL A 424 8.20 -17.34 6.40
CA VAL A 424 7.08 -17.69 5.51
C VAL A 424 7.52 -18.66 4.43
N ARG A 425 6.68 -19.65 4.13
CA ARG A 425 6.88 -20.61 3.05
C ARG A 425 5.58 -20.82 2.27
N GLY A 426 5.71 -21.12 1.00
CA GLY A 426 4.61 -21.41 0.06
C GLY A 426 4.88 -20.80 -1.31
N GLU A 427 4.00 -21.10 -2.27
CA GLU A 427 4.11 -20.57 -3.62
C GLU A 427 3.96 -19.03 -3.69
N LEU A 428 3.39 -18.40 -2.66
CA LEU A 428 3.33 -16.95 -2.54
C LEU A 428 4.71 -16.28 -2.33
N VAL A 429 5.78 -17.05 -2.09
CA VAL A 429 7.13 -16.52 -1.86
C VAL A 429 7.86 -16.29 -3.18
N MET A 430 8.60 -15.19 -3.28
CA MET A 430 9.41 -14.81 -4.45
C MET A 430 10.45 -15.85 -4.84
N HIS A 431 10.86 -15.84 -6.13
CA HIS A 431 12.01 -16.60 -6.60
C HIS A 431 13.37 -15.89 -6.39
N GLY A 432 13.44 -15.01 -5.40
CA GLY A 432 14.63 -14.21 -5.07
C GLY A 432 14.64 -12.82 -5.69
N TYR A 433 15.75 -12.12 -5.51
CA TYR A 433 15.96 -10.80 -6.08
C TYR A 433 16.62 -10.90 -7.45
N TRP A 434 16.17 -10.07 -8.38
CA TRP A 434 16.70 -10.02 -9.74
C TRP A 434 18.17 -9.62 -9.73
N GLN A 435 19.01 -10.42 -10.38
CA GLN A 435 20.46 -10.23 -10.48
C GLN A 435 21.19 -9.97 -9.12
N ASN A 436 20.62 -10.46 -8.02
CA ASN A 436 21.20 -10.29 -6.70
C ASN A 436 21.13 -11.60 -5.89
N GLU A 437 22.02 -12.53 -6.24
CA GLU A 437 22.05 -13.86 -5.63
C GLU A 437 22.44 -13.83 -4.14
N ALA A 438 23.34 -12.92 -3.76
CA ALA A 438 23.76 -12.78 -2.37
C ALA A 438 22.58 -12.34 -1.48
N ALA A 439 21.80 -11.35 -1.90
CA ALA A 439 20.60 -10.94 -1.18
C ALA A 439 19.51 -12.02 -1.21
N SER A 440 19.38 -12.76 -2.31
CA SER A 440 18.44 -13.88 -2.42
C SER A 440 18.77 -14.99 -1.42
N ARG A 441 20.02 -15.42 -1.34
CA ARG A 441 20.47 -16.42 -0.34
C ARG A 441 20.32 -15.95 1.10
N ALA A 442 20.49 -14.65 1.35
CA ALA A 442 20.29 -14.09 2.69
C ALA A 442 18.83 -14.07 3.11
N ALA A 443 17.90 -13.84 2.15
CA ALA A 443 16.47 -13.75 2.42
C ALA A 443 15.76 -15.13 2.37
N LEU A 444 16.26 -16.07 1.56
CA LEU A 444 15.64 -17.38 1.34
C LEU A 444 16.57 -18.47 1.89
N GLN A 445 16.13 -19.15 2.95
CA GLN A 445 16.90 -20.21 3.61
C GLN A 445 16.01 -21.47 3.77
N ASP A 446 16.46 -22.60 3.26
CA ASP A 446 15.76 -23.89 3.35
C ASP A 446 14.28 -23.84 2.92
N GLY A 447 14.00 -23.07 1.87
CA GLY A 447 12.63 -22.86 1.34
C GLY A 447 11.78 -21.88 2.16
N TRP A 448 12.34 -21.20 3.16
CA TRP A 448 11.67 -20.19 3.96
C TRP A 448 12.16 -18.79 3.60
N LEU A 449 11.23 -17.88 3.44
CA LEU A 449 11.48 -16.44 3.40
C LEU A 449 11.67 -15.94 4.83
N LEU A 450 12.84 -15.38 5.12
CA LEU A 450 13.11 -14.62 6.33
C LEU A 450 12.60 -13.20 6.13
N THR A 451 11.52 -12.84 6.86
CA THR A 451 10.80 -11.58 6.58
C THR A 451 11.53 -10.35 7.11
N GLY A 452 12.42 -10.54 8.06
CA GLY A 452 13.02 -9.44 8.83
C GLY A 452 12.06 -8.79 9.83
N ASP A 453 10.87 -9.33 10.01
CA ASP A 453 9.89 -8.86 10.99
C ASP A 453 9.88 -9.82 12.19
N ILE A 454 9.84 -9.27 13.40
CA ILE A 454 9.79 -10.01 14.67
C ILE A 454 8.35 -10.09 15.16
N GLY A 455 7.95 -11.24 15.69
CA GLY A 455 6.59 -11.42 16.17
C GLY A 455 6.34 -12.76 16.84
N HIS A 456 5.08 -13.04 17.07
CA HIS A 456 4.61 -14.32 17.62
C HIS A 456 3.24 -14.66 17.04
N ILE A 457 2.81 -15.90 17.25
CA ILE A 457 1.45 -16.36 16.92
C ILE A 457 0.67 -16.51 18.22
N ASP A 458 -0.52 -15.90 18.29
CA ASP A 458 -1.37 -15.99 19.48
C ASP A 458 -2.12 -17.35 19.55
N ASP A 459 -2.86 -17.58 20.62
CA ASP A 459 -3.64 -18.79 20.90
C ASP A 459 -4.75 -19.10 19.88
N LYS A 460 -5.11 -18.11 19.04
CA LYS A 460 -6.08 -18.25 17.94
C LYS A 460 -5.41 -18.35 16.55
N GLY A 461 -4.10 -18.50 16.50
CA GLY A 461 -3.34 -18.63 15.25
C GLY A 461 -3.16 -17.31 14.50
N ARG A 462 -3.36 -16.14 15.15
CA ARG A 462 -3.17 -14.82 14.53
C ARG A 462 -1.75 -14.35 14.75
N ILE A 463 -1.18 -13.75 13.73
CA ILE A 463 0.18 -13.19 13.78
C ILE A 463 0.14 -11.84 14.49
N CYS A 464 1.02 -11.66 15.47
CA CYS A 464 1.28 -10.42 16.17
C CYS A 464 2.70 -9.94 15.78
N ILE A 465 2.82 -8.82 15.08
CA ILE A 465 4.10 -8.22 14.75
C ILE A 465 4.50 -7.28 15.88
N THR A 466 5.70 -7.42 16.38
CA THR A 466 6.22 -6.56 17.46
C THR A 466 7.15 -5.50 16.94
N ASP A 467 8.00 -5.82 15.96
CA ASP A 467 8.92 -4.86 15.33
C ASP A 467 9.58 -5.38 14.05
N ARG A 468 10.44 -4.54 13.45
CA ARG A 468 11.40 -4.92 12.42
C ARG A 468 12.77 -5.18 13.00
N LYS A 469 13.37 -6.33 12.69
CA LYS A 469 14.70 -6.75 13.17
C LYS A 469 15.79 -5.69 12.95
N LYS A 470 15.75 -4.99 11.80
CA LYS A 470 16.73 -3.94 11.43
C LYS A 470 16.44 -2.55 12.02
N ASP A 471 15.17 -2.29 12.39
CA ASP A 471 14.76 -0.98 12.90
C ASP A 471 14.73 -0.95 14.43
N MET A 472 14.78 -2.11 15.07
CA MET A 472 14.78 -2.24 16.52
C MET A 472 15.93 -1.45 17.14
N ILE A 473 15.62 -0.60 18.10
CA ILE A 473 16.60 0.11 18.90
C ILE A 473 17.10 -0.85 19.98
N VAL A 474 18.40 -1.11 19.99
CA VAL A 474 19.05 -1.83 21.09
C VAL A 474 19.76 -0.79 21.95
N ASN A 475 19.28 -0.56 23.17
CA ASN A 475 19.87 0.43 24.06
C ASN A 475 21.27 0.01 24.56
N ASP A 476 21.92 0.83 25.36
CA ASP A 476 23.26 0.57 25.89
C ASP A 476 23.33 -0.62 26.87
N LYS A 477 22.16 -1.08 27.36
CA LYS A 477 22.03 -2.25 28.26
C LYS A 477 21.63 -3.53 27.54
N GLY A 478 21.38 -3.45 26.22
CA GLY A 478 20.96 -4.58 25.41
C GLY A 478 19.44 -4.80 25.37
N ASP A 479 18.62 -3.88 25.95
CA ASP A 479 17.18 -3.99 25.86
C ASP A 479 16.68 -3.56 24.49
N ASN A 480 15.71 -4.30 23.97
CA ASN A 480 15.04 -4.02 22.69
C ASN A 480 13.88 -3.04 22.87
N VAL A 481 13.87 -1.97 22.08
CA VAL A 481 12.82 -0.96 22.07
C VAL A 481 12.26 -0.83 20.67
N SER A 482 10.92 -0.94 20.53
CA SER A 482 10.20 -0.76 19.27
C SER A 482 10.02 0.73 18.95
N PRO A 483 10.73 1.27 17.95
CA PRO A 483 10.54 2.66 17.56
C PRO A 483 9.15 2.92 16.97
N GLN A 484 8.63 1.99 16.16
CA GLN A 484 7.35 2.15 15.47
C GLN A 484 6.18 2.28 16.46
N ARG A 485 6.21 1.52 17.56
CA ARG A 485 5.20 1.61 18.62
C ARG A 485 5.16 3.01 19.23
N ILE A 486 6.33 3.53 19.59
CA ILE A 486 6.45 4.86 20.22
C ILE A 486 6.00 5.96 19.24
N GLU A 487 6.47 5.90 18.00
CA GLU A 487 6.12 6.86 16.95
C GLU A 487 4.62 6.88 16.66
N SER A 488 3.99 5.70 16.58
CA SER A 488 2.54 5.59 16.41
C SER A 488 1.75 6.21 17.55
N MET A 489 2.23 6.10 18.79
CA MET A 489 1.58 6.74 19.96
C MET A 489 1.80 8.25 19.97
N LEU A 490 2.97 8.73 19.53
CA LEU A 490 3.27 10.15 19.42
C LEU A 490 2.39 10.83 18.35
N THR A 491 2.23 10.22 17.18
CA THR A 491 1.41 10.76 16.09
C THR A 491 -0.10 10.70 16.33
N LEU A 492 -0.57 10.03 17.40
CA LEU A 492 -1.95 10.16 17.86
C LEU A 492 -2.23 11.45 18.63
N GLN A 493 -1.19 12.12 19.10
CA GLN A 493 -1.35 13.39 19.80
C GLN A 493 -1.65 14.49 18.79
N PRO A 494 -2.68 15.33 19.01
CA PRO A 494 -3.07 16.39 18.07
C PRO A 494 -1.96 17.41 17.79
N GLU A 495 -0.98 17.50 18.68
CA GLU A 495 0.17 18.40 18.57
C GLU A 495 1.24 17.89 17.60
N ILE A 496 1.24 16.61 17.23
CA ILE A 496 2.35 15.95 16.55
C ILE A 496 1.89 15.38 15.20
N ALA A 497 2.36 15.96 14.11
CA ALA A 497 2.07 15.47 12.77
C ALA A 497 2.91 14.25 12.37
N GLN A 498 4.21 14.28 12.70
CA GLN A 498 5.14 13.19 12.39
C GLN A 498 6.19 13.07 13.51
N ALA A 499 6.69 11.87 13.72
CA ALA A 499 7.71 11.58 14.73
C ALA A 499 8.67 10.49 14.25
N MET A 500 9.95 10.61 14.60
CA MET A 500 10.95 9.56 14.50
C MET A 500 11.68 9.48 15.82
N VAL A 501 11.86 8.27 16.36
CA VAL A 501 12.63 8.06 17.59
C VAL A 501 13.97 7.39 17.32
N ALA A 502 14.97 7.75 18.12
CA ALA A 502 16.32 7.20 18.07
C ALA A 502 16.83 6.89 19.48
N GLY A 503 17.74 5.94 19.61
CA GLY A 503 18.27 5.53 20.91
C GLY A 503 19.21 4.32 20.84
N ASP A 504 19.65 3.94 19.63
CA ASP A 504 20.55 2.80 19.45
C ASP A 504 21.88 3.03 20.17
N ARG A 505 22.26 2.07 21.04
CA ARG A 505 23.44 2.15 21.93
C ARG A 505 23.46 3.40 22.82
N ARG A 506 22.28 3.93 23.18
CA ARG A 506 22.12 5.10 24.02
C ARG A 506 21.33 4.75 25.29
N PRO A 507 21.48 5.54 26.38
CA PRO A 507 20.85 5.22 27.67
C PRO A 507 19.33 5.44 27.69
N TYR A 508 18.77 6.16 26.71
CA TYR A 508 17.34 6.42 26.58
C TYR A 508 16.97 6.81 25.16
N VAL A 509 15.67 6.82 24.87
CA VAL A 509 15.10 7.21 23.59
C VAL A 509 14.93 8.73 23.50
N VAL A 510 15.26 9.29 22.34
CA VAL A 510 15.01 10.70 21.99
C VAL A 510 14.11 10.78 20.75
N GLY A 511 13.34 11.88 20.62
CA GLY A 511 12.41 12.10 19.51
C GLY A 511 12.86 13.21 18.57
N LEU A 512 12.65 13.00 17.26
CA LEU A 512 12.61 14.06 16.24
C LEU A 512 11.15 14.27 15.90
N ILE A 513 10.63 15.47 16.11
CA ILE A 513 9.19 15.79 16.08
C ILE A 513 8.92 16.82 14.99
N VAL A 514 7.88 16.59 14.22
CA VAL A 514 7.23 17.57 13.35
C VAL A 514 5.92 17.97 14.00
N PRO A 515 5.74 19.23 14.44
CA PRO A 515 4.49 19.71 14.99
C PRO A 515 3.37 19.70 13.94
N ASP A 516 2.12 19.53 14.38
CA ASP A 516 0.96 19.73 13.50
C ASP A 516 0.74 21.21 13.25
N ALA A 517 0.76 21.62 11.97
CA ALA A 517 0.70 23.03 11.57
C ALA A 517 -0.67 23.67 11.86
N ASP A 518 -1.76 22.89 11.80
CA ASP A 518 -3.10 23.40 12.10
C ASP A 518 -3.26 23.62 13.60
N TRP A 519 -2.84 22.62 14.39
CA TRP A 519 -2.83 22.75 15.84
C TRP A 519 -1.92 23.91 16.30
N ALA A 520 -0.74 24.05 15.73
CA ALA A 520 0.18 25.12 16.10
C ALA A 520 -0.41 26.51 15.80
N ARG A 521 -1.13 26.69 14.69
CA ARG A 521 -1.85 27.94 14.35
C ARG A 521 -2.98 28.23 15.34
N GLU A 522 -3.79 27.24 15.68
CA GLU A 522 -4.87 27.35 16.67
C GLU A 522 -4.30 27.70 18.05
N TRP A 523 -3.24 26.99 18.49
CA TRP A 523 -2.54 27.21 19.75
C TRP A 523 -1.94 28.63 19.84
N ALA A 524 -1.34 29.12 18.75
CA ALA A 524 -0.78 30.48 18.67
C ALA A 524 -1.87 31.56 18.71
N ALA A 525 -2.97 31.38 17.95
CA ALA A 525 -4.09 32.30 17.89
C ALA A 525 -4.75 32.48 19.25
N GLU A 526 -4.95 31.43 20.05
CA GLU A 526 -5.47 31.51 21.43
C GLU A 526 -4.59 32.34 22.35
N ARG A 527 -3.30 32.52 22.02
CA ARG A 527 -2.30 33.25 22.81
C ARG A 527 -1.91 34.60 22.20
N GLY A 528 -2.57 34.99 21.11
CA GLY A 528 -2.26 36.24 20.40
C GLY A 528 -0.88 36.25 19.74
N LEU A 529 -0.33 35.05 19.40
CA LEU A 529 0.97 34.87 18.75
C LEU A 529 0.81 34.67 17.25
N ALA A 530 1.86 34.93 16.49
CA ALA A 530 1.93 34.54 15.08
C ALA A 530 2.02 33.02 14.95
N GLY A 531 1.25 32.43 14.04
CA GLY A 531 1.17 30.97 13.85
C GLY A 531 2.29 30.36 12.98
N ASP A 532 3.41 31.04 12.82
CA ASP A 532 4.57 30.54 12.09
C ASP A 532 5.37 29.56 12.97
N LEU A 533 5.50 28.31 12.52
CA LEU A 533 6.21 27.26 13.23
C LEU A 533 7.67 27.63 13.53
N ALA A 534 8.39 28.22 12.57
CA ALA A 534 9.79 28.61 12.76
C ALA A 534 9.97 29.65 13.87
N ALA A 535 8.96 30.52 14.09
CA ALA A 535 8.94 31.49 15.17
C ALA A 535 8.51 30.86 16.52
N LEU A 536 7.65 29.84 16.49
CA LEU A 536 7.12 29.18 17.70
C LEU A 536 8.09 28.17 18.30
N GLU A 537 8.74 27.36 17.50
CA GLU A 537 9.60 26.24 17.94
C GLU A 537 10.70 26.60 18.95
N PRO A 538 11.38 27.78 18.86
CA PRO A 538 12.39 28.14 19.85
C PRO A 538 11.79 28.63 21.16
N THR A 539 10.48 28.90 21.22
CA THR A 539 9.84 29.46 22.42
C THR A 539 9.63 28.41 23.50
N ALA A 540 9.90 28.77 24.76
CA ALA A 540 9.72 27.86 25.88
C ALA A 540 8.26 27.39 26.07
N PRO A 541 7.22 28.23 25.92
CA PRO A 541 5.83 27.79 26.03
C PRO A 541 5.40 26.77 24.96
N PHE A 542 5.85 26.92 23.71
CA PHE A 542 5.52 25.98 22.64
C PHE A 542 6.22 24.63 22.87
N ARG A 543 7.50 24.67 23.27
CA ARG A 543 8.23 23.44 23.64
C ARG A 543 7.61 22.73 24.83
N ALA A 544 7.08 23.46 25.81
CA ALA A 544 6.37 22.90 26.96
C ALA A 544 5.07 22.18 26.52
N ALA A 545 4.30 22.78 25.60
CA ALA A 545 3.08 22.15 25.09
C ALA A 545 3.38 20.82 24.36
N LEU A 546 4.43 20.77 23.52
CA LEU A 546 4.87 19.52 22.89
C LEU A 546 5.41 18.51 23.92
N ARG A 547 6.11 18.99 24.95
CA ARG A 547 6.57 18.14 26.07
C ARG A 547 5.38 17.49 26.80
N GLU A 548 4.31 18.23 27.06
CA GLU A 548 3.09 17.68 27.67
C GLU A 548 2.46 16.58 26.79
N ALA A 549 2.44 16.75 25.47
CA ALA A 549 1.99 15.73 24.54
C ALA A 549 2.84 14.46 24.64
N ILE A 550 4.17 14.60 24.63
CA ILE A 550 5.11 13.48 24.79
C ILE A 550 4.95 12.82 26.17
N ASP A 551 4.73 13.59 27.22
CA ASP A 551 4.57 13.08 28.58
C ASP A 551 3.25 12.33 28.76
N ARG A 552 2.19 12.66 28.00
CA ARG A 552 0.97 11.83 27.94
C ARG A 552 1.30 10.44 27.39
N VAL A 553 2.05 10.35 26.31
CA VAL A 553 2.50 9.09 25.73
C VAL A 553 3.44 8.34 26.69
N ASN A 554 4.40 9.04 27.31
CA ASN A 554 5.35 8.47 28.25
C ASN A 554 4.70 7.79 29.47
N ARG A 555 3.47 8.19 29.84
CA ARG A 555 2.73 7.54 30.96
C ARG A 555 2.31 6.11 30.63
N GLU A 556 2.14 5.80 29.36
CA GLU A 556 1.72 4.49 28.86
C GLU A 556 2.91 3.60 28.42
N LEU A 557 4.12 4.19 28.38
CA LEU A 557 5.35 3.52 27.96
C LEU A 557 6.12 2.97 29.16
N SER A 558 6.81 1.84 28.96
CA SER A 558 7.78 1.30 29.92
C SER A 558 8.96 2.27 30.08
N VAL A 559 9.74 2.10 31.14
CA VAL A 559 10.86 3.01 31.48
C VAL A 559 11.88 3.14 30.34
N ILE A 560 12.16 2.04 29.64
CA ILE A 560 13.13 1.99 28.53
C ILE A 560 12.61 2.61 27.24
N GLU A 561 11.29 2.66 27.05
CA GLU A 561 10.63 3.20 25.87
C GLU A 561 10.37 4.72 25.95
N LYS A 562 10.49 5.32 27.14
CA LYS A 562 10.16 6.75 27.35
C LYS A 562 11.05 7.68 26.57
N VAL A 563 10.42 8.58 25.81
CA VAL A 563 11.10 9.67 25.08
C VAL A 563 11.53 10.75 26.09
N ARG A 564 12.83 10.79 26.42
CA ARG A 564 13.37 11.69 27.45
C ARG A 564 13.60 13.10 26.96
N GLN A 565 14.06 13.25 25.73
CA GLN A 565 14.37 14.51 25.08
C GLN A 565 13.83 14.52 23.65
N PHE A 566 13.63 15.70 23.07
CA PHE A 566 13.22 15.83 21.67
C PHE A 566 13.81 17.06 21.00
N ALA A 567 13.93 16.98 19.68
CA ALA A 567 14.25 18.09 18.80
C ALA A 567 13.16 18.24 17.74
N PHE A 568 13.03 19.42 17.14
CA PHE A 568 12.18 19.63 15.98
C PHE A 568 12.93 19.29 14.70
N ALA A 569 12.21 18.75 13.71
CA ALA A 569 12.68 18.69 12.33
C ALA A 569 12.58 20.09 11.70
N ASP A 570 13.41 20.39 10.70
CA ASP A 570 13.40 21.70 10.03
C ASP A 570 12.19 21.87 9.10
N GLU A 571 11.65 20.75 8.62
CA GLU A 571 10.49 20.67 7.73
C GLU A 571 9.78 19.31 7.88
N PRO A 572 8.55 19.16 7.40
CA PRO A 572 7.86 17.88 7.38
C PRO A 572 8.62 16.82 6.56
N PHE A 573 8.60 15.58 7.02
CA PHE A 573 9.12 14.44 6.25
C PHE A 573 8.25 14.24 5.01
N ALA A 574 8.88 14.22 3.83
CA ALA A 574 8.22 14.16 2.54
C ALA A 574 8.97 13.23 1.57
N ILE A 575 8.33 12.93 0.45
CA ILE A 575 8.95 12.17 -0.64
C ILE A 575 9.97 13.06 -1.35
N GLU A 576 9.65 14.33 -1.52
CA GLU A 576 10.42 15.34 -2.24
C GLU A 576 11.78 15.61 -1.59
N ASN A 577 11.87 15.54 -0.26
CA ASN A 577 13.13 15.67 0.49
C ASN A 577 13.81 14.32 0.78
N GLU A 578 13.34 13.23 0.15
CA GLU A 578 13.83 11.86 0.32
C GLU A 578 13.71 11.28 1.74
N GLU A 579 13.00 11.92 2.65
CA GLU A 579 12.83 11.46 4.04
C GLU A 579 11.69 10.44 4.17
N MET A 580 10.82 10.34 3.14
CA MET A 580 9.79 9.31 3.03
C MET A 580 9.90 8.50 1.74
N THR A 581 9.40 7.28 1.77
CA THR A 581 9.19 6.47 0.56
C THR A 581 7.91 6.91 -0.15
N PRO A 582 7.72 6.56 -1.46
CA PRO A 582 6.45 6.79 -2.16
C PRO A 582 5.23 6.13 -1.47
N SER A 583 5.45 5.10 -0.65
CA SER A 583 4.43 4.48 0.20
C SER A 583 4.31 5.13 1.59
N LEU A 584 4.79 6.36 1.75
CA LEU A 584 4.72 7.19 2.96
C LEU A 584 5.38 6.58 4.21
N LYS A 585 6.40 5.74 4.04
CA LYS A 585 7.21 5.20 5.14
C LYS A 585 8.43 6.08 5.39
N ILE A 586 8.77 6.29 6.65
CA ILE A 586 9.95 7.06 7.06
C ILE A 586 11.24 6.35 6.62
N ARG A 587 12.14 7.09 5.98
CA ARG A 587 13.50 6.63 5.68
C ARG A 587 14.44 7.01 6.83
N ARG A 588 14.48 6.18 7.88
CA ARG A 588 15.27 6.43 9.10
C ARG A 588 16.72 6.78 8.86
N HIS A 589 17.37 6.14 7.88
CA HIS A 589 18.77 6.41 7.55
C HIS A 589 18.95 7.85 7.03
N LYS A 590 18.02 8.36 6.20
CA LYS A 590 18.06 9.73 5.70
C LYS A 590 17.86 10.75 6.82
N LEU A 591 16.91 10.50 7.72
CA LEU A 591 16.72 11.34 8.89
C LEU A 591 17.92 11.30 9.84
N LYS A 592 18.57 10.15 10.01
CA LYS A 592 19.80 10.05 10.79
C LYS A 592 20.99 10.76 10.12
N GLU A 593 21.11 10.71 8.80
CA GLU A 593 22.11 11.48 8.05
C GLU A 593 21.92 12.99 8.26
N ARG A 594 20.70 13.48 8.18
CA ARG A 594 20.39 14.92 8.28
C ARG A 594 20.39 15.44 9.72
N TYR A 595 19.77 14.73 10.65
CA TYR A 595 19.52 15.18 12.00
C TYR A 595 20.34 14.47 13.08
N GLY A 596 21.23 13.55 12.73
CA GLY A 596 21.98 12.72 13.69
C GLY A 596 22.76 13.52 14.70
N GLU A 597 23.49 14.57 14.28
CA GLU A 597 24.22 15.45 15.20
C GLU A 597 23.28 16.19 16.17
N ARG A 598 22.08 16.62 15.70
CA ARG A 598 21.07 17.28 16.54
C ARG A 598 20.53 16.33 17.59
N LEU A 599 20.24 15.10 17.22
CA LEU A 599 19.78 14.04 18.13
C LEU A 599 20.87 13.65 19.14
N ASP A 600 22.12 13.57 18.72
CA ASP A 600 23.25 13.26 19.59
C ASP A 600 23.52 14.33 20.66
N ARG A 601 23.24 15.60 20.36
CA ARG A 601 23.33 16.69 21.36
C ARG A 601 22.35 16.51 22.50
N LEU A 602 21.19 15.85 22.30
CA LEU A 602 20.19 15.59 23.33
C LEU A 602 20.67 14.65 24.45
N TYR A 603 21.76 13.92 24.22
CA TYR A 603 22.38 13.06 25.24
C TYR A 603 23.50 13.72 26.04
N ARG A 604 23.89 14.94 25.66
CA ARG A 604 25.02 15.65 26.28
C ARG A 604 24.59 16.62 27.40
N ASN A 605 23.28 16.77 27.63
CA ASN A 605 22.69 17.68 28.62
C ASN A 605 22.13 16.93 29.81
#